data_6f6dad5b67523ea643aeda03fee538d4
#
_entry.id   6f6dad5b67523ea643aeda03fee538d4
#
_cell.length_a   1.000
_cell.length_b   1.000
_cell.length_c   1.000
_cell.angle_alpha   90.00
_cell.angle_beta   90.00
_cell.angle_gamma   90.00
#
_symmetry.space_group_name_H-M   'P 1'
#
loop_
_entity.id
_entity.type
_entity.pdbx_description
1 polymer ?
#
loop_
_entity_poly.entity_id
_entity_poly.type
_entity_poly.pdbx_seq_one_letter_code
_entity_poly.pdbx_strand_id
1 'polypeptide(L)'
;MQGTAQPATSANTSSDALPPDVPRVPKALDTTRFQQDPCTILTPAQLQALKLGESGTTYQRPTPSCAWSNWSGPAKMRMSVTFATDRDGLAGLYRRHKNFKVFEPLEIEGYPAAIVLVALDQRPDGVCDVEFAVTDKLSISVQTTRLSTDKATNPCGPTKAGAAEVLKTLKAAN
;
A
#
# COMPACT_ATOMS: atom_id res chain seq x y z
N MET A 1 52.71 -38.29 1.38
CA MET A 1 52.10 -37.18 0.61
C MET A 1 50.78 -36.86 1.26
N GLN A 2 50.72 -35.74 2.02
CA GLN A 2 49.53 -35.34 2.72
C GLN A 2 48.79 -34.32 1.86
N GLY A 3 47.57 -34.65 1.44
CA GLY A 3 46.68 -33.74 0.74
C GLY A 3 45.86 -32.90 1.72
N THR A 4 46.12 -31.62 1.75
CA THR A 4 45.42 -30.65 2.56
C THR A 4 44.04 -30.38 1.92
N ALA A 5 42.96 -30.76 2.59
CA ALA A 5 41.60 -30.39 2.19
C ALA A 5 41.37 -28.93 2.52
N GLN A 6 41.07 -28.13 1.48
CA GLN A 6 40.69 -26.72 1.59
C GLN A 6 39.22 -26.66 2.01
N PRO A 7 38.83 -25.89 3.02
CA PRO A 7 37.43 -25.76 3.39
C PRO A 7 36.68 -24.98 2.32
N ALA A 8 35.61 -25.59 1.83
CA ALA A 8 34.66 -24.91 0.94
C ALA A 8 33.99 -23.73 1.68
N THR A 9 34.25 -22.54 1.23
CA THR A 9 33.56 -21.33 1.68
C THR A 9 32.12 -21.42 1.23
N SER A 10 31.24 -21.76 2.16
CA SER A 10 29.79 -21.66 1.96
C SER A 10 29.45 -20.20 1.79
N ALA A 11 29.17 -19.77 0.55
CA ALA A 11 28.56 -18.49 0.27
C ALA A 11 27.17 -18.51 0.91
N ASN A 12 27.04 -17.84 2.06
CA ASN A 12 25.73 -17.47 2.62
C ASN A 12 25.07 -16.53 1.62
N THR A 13 24.25 -17.06 0.74
CA THR A 13 23.34 -16.29 -0.10
C THR A 13 22.27 -15.72 0.84
N SER A 14 22.46 -14.49 1.28
CA SER A 14 21.44 -13.76 2.03
C SER A 14 20.16 -13.74 1.19
N SER A 15 19.14 -14.46 1.64
CA SER A 15 17.79 -14.50 1.04
C SER A 15 17.02 -13.17 1.18
N ASP A 16 17.70 -12.09 1.54
CA ASP A 16 17.16 -10.76 1.78
C ASP A 16 17.21 -9.84 0.54
N ALA A 17 17.80 -10.27 -0.57
CA ALA A 17 17.83 -9.46 -1.78
C ALA A 17 16.46 -9.47 -2.47
N LEU A 18 15.91 -8.28 -2.75
CA LEU A 18 14.70 -8.15 -3.57
C LEU A 18 14.94 -8.80 -4.95
N PRO A 19 13.91 -9.47 -5.51
CA PRO A 19 13.96 -9.91 -6.90
C PRO A 19 14.31 -8.73 -7.82
N PRO A 20 15.05 -8.97 -8.93
CA PRO A 20 15.56 -7.90 -9.80
C PRO A 20 14.46 -7.10 -10.52
N ASP A 21 13.27 -7.67 -10.64
CA ASP A 21 12.08 -7.07 -11.24
C ASP A 21 11.22 -6.27 -10.25
N VAL A 22 11.56 -6.30 -8.95
CA VAL A 22 10.84 -5.52 -7.92
C VAL A 22 11.51 -4.16 -7.74
N PRO A 23 10.78 -3.05 -7.99
CA PRO A 23 11.31 -1.72 -7.79
C PRO A 23 11.67 -1.46 -6.32
N ARG A 24 12.79 -0.76 -6.09
CA ARG A 24 13.23 -0.38 -4.75
C ARG A 24 12.65 0.96 -4.32
N VAL A 25 12.43 1.12 -3.02
CA VAL A 25 12.06 2.42 -2.48
C VAL A 25 13.24 3.40 -2.55
N PRO A 26 13.01 4.68 -2.89
CA PRO A 26 14.08 5.69 -2.96
C PRO A 26 14.66 6.01 -1.58
N LYS A 27 13.83 5.97 -0.55
CA LYS A 27 14.18 6.17 0.86
C LYS A 27 13.17 5.41 1.72
N ALA A 28 13.65 4.61 2.67
CA ALA A 28 12.78 3.95 3.64
C ALA A 28 12.10 4.99 4.54
N LEU A 29 10.80 4.81 4.79
CA LEU A 29 9.99 5.68 5.64
C LEU A 29 9.61 4.93 6.92
N ASP A 30 9.87 5.55 8.08
CA ASP A 30 9.40 5.03 9.36
C ASP A 30 7.90 5.26 9.50
N THR A 31 7.19 4.18 9.77
CA THR A 31 5.73 4.17 9.93
C THR A 31 5.29 3.82 11.35
N THR A 32 6.23 3.63 12.27
CA THR A 32 5.98 3.05 13.60
C THR A 32 4.86 3.78 14.35
N ARG A 33 4.90 5.10 14.41
CA ARG A 33 3.87 5.88 15.12
C ARG A 33 2.49 5.74 14.48
N PHE A 34 2.44 5.62 13.15
CA PHE A 34 1.19 5.47 12.42
C PHE A 34 0.63 4.05 12.49
N GLN A 35 1.46 3.05 12.72
CA GLN A 35 0.97 1.69 13.01
C GLN A 35 0.35 1.62 14.41
N GLN A 36 0.84 2.41 15.37
CA GLN A 36 0.26 2.52 16.72
C GLN A 36 -1.08 3.24 16.71
N ASP A 37 -1.18 4.32 15.94
CA ASP A 37 -2.40 5.09 15.75
C ASP A 37 -2.68 5.35 14.25
N PRO A 38 -3.27 4.36 13.54
CA PRO A 38 -3.42 4.42 12.09
C PRO A 38 -4.26 5.57 11.56
N CYS A 39 -5.16 6.13 12.37
CA CYS A 39 -6.02 7.22 11.92
C CYS A 39 -5.29 8.56 11.86
N THR A 40 -4.11 8.68 12.43
CA THR A 40 -3.28 9.90 12.35
C THR A 40 -2.51 10.04 11.04
N ILE A 41 -2.58 9.04 10.15
CA ILE A 41 -1.88 9.05 8.85
C ILE A 41 -2.43 10.11 7.89
N LEU A 42 -3.69 10.51 8.05
CA LEU A 42 -4.31 11.61 7.30
C LEU A 42 -4.71 12.73 8.26
N THR A 43 -4.29 13.95 7.93
CA THR A 43 -4.68 15.17 8.67
C THR A 43 -6.13 15.58 8.36
N PRO A 44 -6.79 16.38 9.21
CA PRO A 44 -8.14 16.89 8.92
C PRO A 44 -8.23 17.62 7.58
N ALA A 45 -7.22 18.40 7.21
CA ALA A 45 -7.17 19.10 5.93
C ALA A 45 -7.12 18.14 4.73
N GLN A 46 -6.36 17.04 4.85
CA GLN A 46 -6.29 16.00 3.82
C GLN A 46 -7.61 15.23 3.72
N LEU A 47 -8.25 14.90 4.85
CA LEU A 47 -9.57 14.26 4.86
C LEU A 47 -10.61 15.14 4.16
N GLN A 48 -10.61 16.45 4.43
CA GLN A 48 -11.48 17.40 3.74
C GLN A 48 -11.21 17.47 2.24
N ALA A 49 -9.93 17.54 1.83
CA ALA A 49 -9.54 17.55 0.41
C ALA A 49 -9.96 16.26 -0.32
N LEU A 50 -9.88 15.12 0.37
CA LEU A 50 -10.35 13.82 -0.12
C LEU A 50 -11.87 13.63 -0.01
N LYS A 51 -12.60 14.60 0.55
CA LYS A 51 -14.06 14.56 0.80
C LYS A 51 -14.50 13.38 1.67
N LEU A 52 -13.64 13.00 2.60
CA LEU A 52 -13.91 11.97 3.61
C LEU A 52 -14.50 12.57 4.88
N GLY A 53 -15.09 11.74 5.72
CA GLY A 53 -15.51 12.13 7.06
C GLY A 53 -14.28 12.36 7.96
N GLU A 54 -14.41 13.25 8.95
CA GLU A 54 -13.29 13.60 9.85
C GLU A 54 -12.92 12.48 10.82
N SER A 55 -13.91 11.65 11.19
CA SER A 55 -13.71 10.56 12.15
C SER A 55 -13.37 9.26 11.43
N GLY A 56 -12.21 8.70 11.74
CA GLY A 56 -11.79 7.38 11.28
C GLY A 56 -12.09 6.29 12.31
N THR A 57 -12.22 5.06 11.85
CA THR A 57 -12.30 3.86 12.69
C THR A 57 -10.99 3.10 12.61
N THR A 58 -10.33 2.93 13.76
CA THR A 58 -9.07 2.19 13.89
C THR A 58 -9.33 0.69 14.00
N TYR A 59 -8.53 -0.09 13.32
CA TYR A 59 -8.42 -1.54 13.44
C TYR A 59 -6.95 -1.90 13.68
N GLN A 60 -6.69 -2.81 14.64
CA GLN A 60 -5.34 -3.29 14.95
C GLN A 60 -5.10 -4.72 14.49
N ARG A 61 -6.14 -5.46 14.13
CA ARG A 61 -6.07 -6.86 13.70
C ARG A 61 -6.91 -7.08 12.44
N PRO A 62 -6.44 -7.91 11.50
CA PRO A 62 -5.15 -8.65 11.50
C PRO A 62 -3.93 -7.75 11.36
N THR A 63 -4.06 -6.55 10.80
CA THR A 63 -2.99 -5.56 10.58
C THR A 63 -3.48 -4.17 10.95
N PRO A 64 -2.59 -3.24 11.38
CA PRO A 64 -2.97 -1.87 11.68
C PRO A 64 -3.62 -1.19 10.49
N SER A 65 -4.78 -0.58 10.70
CA SER A 65 -5.49 0.15 9.62
C SER A 65 -6.45 1.20 10.18
N CYS A 66 -6.78 2.18 9.36
CA CYS A 66 -7.87 3.11 9.62
C CYS A 66 -8.79 3.22 8.41
N ALA A 67 -10.08 3.40 8.66
CA ALA A 67 -11.06 3.63 7.62
C ALA A 67 -11.92 4.86 7.91
N TRP A 68 -12.12 5.67 6.90
CA TRP A 68 -12.99 6.85 6.91
C TRP A 68 -14.11 6.65 5.90
N SER A 69 -15.30 7.13 6.25
CA SER A 69 -16.48 7.00 5.38
C SER A 69 -17.22 8.34 5.30
N ASN A 70 -17.74 8.64 4.12
CA ASN A 70 -18.64 9.77 3.90
C ASN A 70 -19.73 9.36 2.89
N TRP A 71 -20.62 8.48 3.32
CA TRP A 71 -21.68 7.94 2.49
C TRP A 71 -22.78 8.96 2.14
N SER A 72 -22.98 9.95 3.01
CA SER A 72 -23.96 11.03 2.82
C SER A 72 -23.38 12.22 2.07
N GLY A 73 -22.06 12.31 1.96
CA GLY A 73 -21.38 13.40 1.29
C GLY A 73 -21.29 13.24 -0.23
N PRO A 74 -20.74 14.23 -0.92
CA PRO A 74 -20.69 14.24 -2.40
C PRO A 74 -19.87 13.12 -3.00
N ALA A 75 -18.86 12.60 -2.29
CA ALA A 75 -18.03 11.51 -2.78
C ALA A 75 -18.69 10.13 -2.62
N LYS A 76 -19.64 9.98 -1.68
CA LYS A 76 -20.29 8.69 -1.32
C LYS A 76 -19.28 7.55 -1.26
N MET A 77 -18.23 7.75 -0.48
CA MET A 77 -17.03 6.94 -0.51
C MET A 77 -16.59 6.50 0.88
N ARG A 78 -15.99 5.33 0.93
CA ARG A 78 -15.15 4.87 2.04
C ARG A 78 -13.72 4.74 1.53
N MET A 79 -12.75 5.12 2.34
CA MET A 79 -11.33 4.87 2.14
C MET A 79 -10.75 4.16 3.35
N SER A 80 -9.93 3.16 3.12
CA SER A 80 -9.13 2.51 4.17
C SER A 80 -7.65 2.57 3.82
N VAL A 81 -6.83 2.78 4.85
CA VAL A 81 -5.36 2.71 4.79
C VAL A 81 -4.93 1.58 5.70
N THR A 82 -4.20 0.62 5.15
CA THR A 82 -3.78 -0.61 5.86
C THR A 82 -2.27 -0.76 5.75
N PHE A 83 -1.60 -0.93 6.90
CA PHE A 83 -0.18 -1.26 6.94
C PHE A 83 -0.02 -2.78 6.78
N ALA A 84 0.46 -3.24 5.63
CA ALA A 84 0.53 -4.65 5.27
C ALA A 84 1.71 -5.35 5.98
N THR A 85 1.65 -5.41 7.31
CA THR A 85 2.71 -5.98 8.18
C THR A 85 2.79 -7.52 8.12
N ASP A 86 1.80 -8.16 7.52
CA ASP A 86 1.69 -9.61 7.33
C ASP A 86 2.25 -10.10 5.98
N ARG A 87 2.85 -9.20 5.20
CA ARG A 87 3.35 -9.46 3.85
C ARG A 87 4.78 -8.97 3.68
N ASP A 88 5.46 -9.47 2.66
CA ASP A 88 6.84 -9.06 2.32
C ASP A 88 6.85 -7.82 1.40
N GLY A 89 6.07 -6.81 1.72
CA GLY A 89 5.97 -5.59 0.92
C GLY A 89 5.65 -5.88 -0.56
N LEU A 90 6.17 -5.06 -1.47
CA LEU A 90 5.98 -5.25 -2.91
C LEU A 90 6.60 -6.56 -3.43
N ALA A 91 7.69 -7.04 -2.84
CA ALA A 91 8.27 -8.33 -3.24
C ALA A 91 7.25 -9.47 -3.12
N GLY A 92 6.46 -9.47 -2.06
CA GLY A 92 5.37 -10.42 -1.88
C GLY A 92 4.27 -10.29 -2.94
N LEU A 93 3.94 -9.07 -3.38
CA LEU A 93 2.99 -8.83 -4.46
C LEU A 93 3.54 -9.30 -5.80
N TYR A 94 4.77 -8.91 -6.15
CA TYR A 94 5.41 -9.31 -7.41
C TYR A 94 5.55 -10.83 -7.53
N ARG A 95 5.88 -11.54 -6.45
CA ARG A 95 5.91 -13.02 -6.47
C ARG A 95 4.55 -13.64 -6.79
N ARG A 96 3.45 -12.99 -6.42
CA ARG A 96 2.08 -13.51 -6.55
C ARG A 96 1.26 -12.85 -7.65
N HIS A 97 1.81 -11.87 -8.37
CA HIS A 97 1.04 -11.02 -9.30
C HIS A 97 0.27 -11.81 -10.37
N LYS A 98 0.81 -12.96 -10.80
CA LYS A 98 0.14 -13.83 -11.79
C LYS A 98 -1.20 -14.40 -11.30
N ASN A 99 -1.41 -14.42 -9.98
CA ASN A 99 -2.65 -14.88 -9.36
C ASN A 99 -3.66 -13.74 -9.16
N PHE A 100 -3.30 -12.50 -9.48
CA PHE A 100 -4.18 -11.35 -9.33
C PHE A 100 -4.96 -11.08 -10.61
N LYS A 101 -6.21 -10.72 -10.47
CA LYS A 101 -7.05 -10.32 -11.60
C LYS A 101 -6.59 -9.00 -12.22
N VAL A 102 -6.11 -8.09 -11.37
CA VAL A 102 -5.49 -6.83 -11.79
C VAL A 102 -4.18 -6.67 -11.06
N PHE A 103 -3.12 -6.42 -11.80
CA PHE A 103 -1.82 -6.01 -11.29
C PHE A 103 -1.22 -5.01 -12.28
N GLU A 104 -1.28 -3.74 -11.93
CA GLU A 104 -0.81 -2.65 -12.78
C GLU A 104 0.25 -1.84 -12.02
N PRO A 105 1.56 -2.07 -12.29
CA PRO A 105 2.63 -1.30 -11.68
C PRO A 105 2.52 0.19 -12.02
N LEU A 106 2.82 1.03 -11.04
CA LEU A 106 2.85 2.47 -11.19
C LEU A 106 3.78 3.10 -10.13
N GLU A 107 3.89 4.40 -10.15
CA GLU A 107 4.61 5.19 -9.15
C GLU A 107 3.67 6.24 -8.55
N ILE A 108 3.78 6.47 -7.23
CA ILE A 108 3.07 7.54 -6.54
C ILE A 108 4.08 8.34 -5.72
N GLU A 109 4.17 9.64 -5.93
CA GLU A 109 5.06 10.54 -5.20
C GLU A 109 6.53 10.07 -5.17
N GLY A 110 6.99 9.38 -6.24
CA GLY A 110 8.34 8.82 -6.34
C GLY A 110 8.51 7.46 -5.66
N TYR A 111 7.44 6.83 -5.17
CA TYR A 111 7.47 5.52 -4.53
C TYR A 111 6.82 4.46 -5.42
N PRO A 112 7.44 3.26 -5.51
CA PRO A 112 6.88 2.19 -6.32
C PRO A 112 5.56 1.69 -5.73
N ALA A 113 4.59 1.49 -6.60
CA ALA A 113 3.22 1.11 -6.27
C ALA A 113 2.64 0.16 -7.31
N ALA A 114 1.47 -0.40 -7.04
CA ALA A 114 0.66 -1.12 -8.01
C ALA A 114 -0.83 -0.98 -7.70
N ILE A 115 -1.68 -0.96 -8.73
CA ILE A 115 -3.10 -1.28 -8.55
C ILE A 115 -3.21 -2.79 -8.42
N VAL A 116 -3.88 -3.26 -7.36
CA VAL A 116 -3.98 -4.68 -7.03
C VAL A 116 -5.44 -5.05 -6.77
N LEU A 117 -5.98 -5.97 -7.56
CA LEU A 117 -7.27 -6.60 -7.29
C LEU A 117 -7.12 -8.11 -7.44
N VAL A 118 -7.30 -8.83 -6.34
CA VAL A 118 -6.89 -10.24 -6.25
C VAL A 118 -7.84 -11.17 -7.01
N ALA A 119 -9.12 -11.18 -6.67
CA ALA A 119 -10.07 -12.19 -7.15
C ALA A 119 -10.87 -11.75 -8.39
N LEU A 120 -11.31 -10.49 -8.41
CA LEU A 120 -12.17 -9.91 -9.43
C LEU A 120 -11.72 -8.48 -9.74
N ASP A 121 -11.95 -8.05 -10.98
CA ASP A 121 -11.85 -6.62 -11.30
C ASP A 121 -13.13 -5.90 -10.83
N GLN A 122 -13.05 -5.30 -9.65
CA GLN A 122 -14.15 -4.58 -9.01
C GLN A 122 -14.17 -3.09 -9.34
N ARG A 123 -13.32 -2.62 -10.24
CA ARG A 123 -13.31 -1.21 -10.66
C ARG A 123 -14.64 -0.75 -11.24
N PRO A 124 -15.35 -1.56 -12.03
CA PRO A 124 -16.71 -1.21 -12.47
C PRO A 124 -17.72 -1.04 -11.32
N ASP A 125 -17.45 -1.67 -10.17
CA ASP A 125 -18.28 -1.59 -8.96
C ASP A 125 -17.80 -0.47 -8.01
N GLY A 126 -16.84 0.36 -8.45
CA GLY A 126 -16.32 1.48 -7.68
C GLY A 126 -15.28 1.12 -6.63
N VAL A 127 -14.70 -0.07 -6.67
CA VAL A 127 -13.61 -0.50 -5.78
C VAL A 127 -12.27 -0.40 -6.48
N CYS A 128 -11.31 0.22 -5.83
CA CYS A 128 -9.91 0.20 -6.26
C CYS A 128 -9.00 0.05 -5.05
N ASP A 129 -7.90 -0.67 -5.24
CA ASP A 129 -6.84 -0.84 -4.26
C ASP A 129 -5.50 -0.47 -4.90
N VAL A 130 -4.76 0.39 -4.21
CA VAL A 130 -3.38 0.76 -4.57
C VAL A 130 -2.49 0.39 -3.41
N GLU A 131 -1.52 -0.44 -3.65
CA GLU A 131 -0.49 -0.80 -2.68
C GLU A 131 0.85 -0.17 -3.10
N PHE A 132 1.52 0.52 -2.18
CA PHE A 132 2.82 1.15 -2.42
C PHE A 132 3.83 0.77 -1.34
N ALA A 133 5.10 0.66 -1.72
CA ALA A 133 6.17 0.35 -0.78
C ALA A 133 6.59 1.59 0.02
N VAL A 134 6.85 1.39 1.31
CA VAL A 134 7.47 2.40 2.21
C VAL A 134 8.84 1.94 2.69
N THR A 135 9.09 0.64 2.67
CA THR A 135 10.40 0.00 2.78
C THR A 135 10.44 -1.19 1.83
N ASP A 136 11.60 -1.83 1.68
CA ASP A 136 11.71 -3.05 0.88
C ASP A 136 10.82 -4.21 1.40
N LYS A 137 10.45 -4.18 2.69
CA LYS A 137 9.68 -5.25 3.36
C LYS A 137 8.28 -4.82 3.83
N LEU A 138 7.93 -3.54 3.72
CA LEU A 138 6.65 -3.03 4.17
C LEU A 138 5.97 -2.22 3.06
N SER A 139 4.73 -2.54 2.81
CA SER A 139 3.84 -1.77 1.95
C SER A 139 2.62 -1.26 2.72
N ILE A 140 1.98 -0.25 2.15
CA ILE A 140 0.71 0.29 2.62
C ILE A 140 -0.30 0.13 1.48
N SER A 141 -1.45 -0.45 1.79
CA SER A 141 -2.60 -0.51 0.88
C SER A 141 -3.55 0.64 1.20
N VAL A 142 -3.95 1.34 0.15
CA VAL A 142 -5.06 2.30 0.19
C VAL A 142 -6.16 1.77 -0.71
N GLN A 143 -7.31 1.46 -0.10
CA GLN A 143 -8.47 0.99 -0.83
C GLN A 143 -9.60 2.00 -0.74
N THR A 144 -10.27 2.25 -1.85
CA THR A 144 -11.51 3.01 -1.87
C THR A 144 -12.66 2.14 -2.36
N THR A 145 -13.84 2.39 -1.76
CA THR A 145 -15.12 1.86 -2.22
C THR A 145 -16.07 3.03 -2.40
N ARG A 146 -16.67 3.17 -3.58
CA ARG A 146 -17.64 4.21 -3.90
C ARG A 146 -18.99 3.59 -4.18
N LEU A 147 -20.04 4.20 -3.62
CA LEU A 147 -21.38 3.94 -4.11
C LEU A 147 -21.55 4.74 -5.42
N SER A 148 -21.31 4.08 -6.53
CA SER A 148 -21.46 4.73 -7.83
C SER A 148 -22.86 4.43 -8.38
N THR A 149 -23.67 5.47 -8.52
CA THR A 149 -24.79 5.49 -9.45
C THR A 149 -24.32 5.90 -10.85
N ASP A 150 -23.18 6.56 -10.93
CA ASP A 150 -22.51 6.93 -12.18
C ASP A 150 -21.33 5.98 -12.38
N LYS A 151 -21.32 5.24 -13.48
CA LYS A 151 -20.17 4.42 -13.88
C LYS A 151 -18.93 5.31 -13.94
N ALA A 152 -18.12 5.25 -12.90
CA ALA A 152 -16.99 6.15 -12.74
C ALA A 152 -15.98 5.92 -13.86
N THR A 153 -15.70 6.94 -14.63
CA THR A 153 -14.71 6.91 -15.73
C THR A 153 -13.28 6.67 -15.21
N ASN A 154 -13.04 6.92 -13.93
CA ASN A 154 -11.76 6.67 -13.27
C ASN A 154 -11.97 6.18 -11.82
N PRO A 155 -12.23 4.89 -11.59
CA PRO A 155 -12.49 4.35 -10.26
C PRO A 155 -11.27 4.43 -9.32
N CYS A 156 -10.05 4.43 -9.86
CA CYS A 156 -8.81 4.47 -9.07
C CYS A 156 -8.27 5.88 -8.80
N GLY A 157 -8.88 6.94 -9.36
CA GLY A 157 -8.47 8.32 -9.12
C GLY A 157 -8.44 8.69 -7.63
N PRO A 158 -9.53 8.51 -6.88
CA PRO A 158 -9.58 8.77 -5.45
C PRO A 158 -8.58 7.94 -4.64
N THR A 159 -8.36 6.68 -5.01
CA THR A 159 -7.41 5.79 -4.34
C THR A 159 -5.98 6.29 -4.51
N LYS A 160 -5.60 6.68 -5.73
CA LYS A 160 -4.28 7.26 -6.03
C LYS A 160 -4.08 8.58 -5.27
N ALA A 161 -5.11 9.43 -5.22
CA ALA A 161 -5.07 10.67 -4.46
C ALA A 161 -4.86 10.41 -2.96
N GLY A 162 -5.58 9.44 -2.39
CA GLY A 162 -5.41 9.03 -0.99
C GLY A 162 -4.00 8.50 -0.73
N ALA A 163 -3.46 7.66 -1.59
CA ALA A 163 -2.10 7.13 -1.48
C ALA A 163 -1.05 8.26 -1.54
N ALA A 164 -1.24 9.26 -2.40
CA ALA A 164 -0.37 10.42 -2.48
C ALA A 164 -0.40 11.25 -1.18
N GLU A 165 -1.57 11.48 -0.60
CA GLU A 165 -1.69 12.21 0.67
C GLU A 165 -1.05 11.43 1.84
N VAL A 166 -1.19 10.11 1.90
CA VAL A 166 -0.51 9.26 2.88
C VAL A 166 1.01 9.39 2.73
N LEU A 167 1.53 9.30 1.51
CA LEU A 167 2.97 9.47 1.26
C LEU A 167 3.48 10.86 1.62
N LYS A 168 2.73 11.92 1.37
CA LYS A 168 3.09 13.28 1.81
C LYS A 168 3.24 13.36 3.33
N THR A 169 2.28 12.78 4.08
CA THR A 169 2.36 12.72 5.53
C THR A 169 3.58 11.96 6.02
N LEU A 170 3.85 10.79 5.42
CA LEU A 170 5.02 9.98 5.77
C LEU A 170 6.32 10.72 5.47
N LYS A 171 6.45 11.33 4.30
CA LYS A 171 7.64 12.11 3.91
C LYS A 171 7.88 13.29 4.84
N ALA A 172 6.83 13.98 5.27
CA ALA A 172 6.94 15.11 6.19
C ALA A 172 7.35 14.67 7.61
N ALA A 173 7.14 13.40 7.95
CA ALA A 173 7.45 12.83 9.25
C ALA A 173 8.86 12.21 9.32
N ASN A 174 9.57 12.04 8.17
CA ASN A 174 10.86 11.38 8.01
C ASN A 174 11.92 12.31 7.39
#